data_a2dcffe58fa2ad0acd8fe7f1b72f1959
#
_entry.id   a2dcffe58fa2ad0acd8fe7f1b72f1959
#
_cell.length_a   1.000
_cell.length_b   1.000
_cell.length_c   1.000
_cell.angle_alpha   90.00
_cell.angle_beta   90.00
_cell.angle_gamma   90.00
#
_symmetry.space_group_name_H-M   'P 1'
#
loop_
_entity.id
_entity.type
_entity.pdbx_description
1 polymer ?
#
loop_
_entity_poly.entity_id
_entity_poly.type
_entity_poly.pdbx_seq_one_letter_code
_entity_poly.pdbx_strand_id
1 'polypeptide(L)'
;MYKRQVTFTLKDSGHIADGTSIEEAAEVCGKHPLVDAVGVNCVKREMVADALQRISSVTDKPMIVYPNSGETYDPTTKTWHHPVSGPGWADFVSKWRAMGAVCLGGCCRTLPSDIVQIAELMKARH
;
A
#
# COMPACT_ATOMS: atom_id res chain seq x y z
N MET A 1 -17.25 -14.84 -14.76
CA MET A 1 -16.14 -15.22 -13.89
C MET A 1 -15.71 -14.00 -13.08
N TYR A 2 -15.64 -14.14 -11.78
CA TYR A 2 -15.27 -13.02 -10.90
C TYR A 2 -13.77 -13.00 -10.69
N LYS A 3 -13.15 -11.82 -10.87
CA LYS A 3 -11.75 -11.58 -10.54
C LYS A 3 -11.68 -10.78 -9.25
N ARG A 4 -10.61 -10.98 -8.49
CA ARG A 4 -10.46 -10.35 -7.18
C ARG A 4 -9.10 -9.70 -7.02
N GLN A 5 -9.10 -8.68 -6.20
CA GLN A 5 -7.89 -8.06 -5.68
C GLN A 5 -7.63 -8.62 -4.29
N VAL A 6 -6.38 -8.90 -3.98
CA VAL A 6 -5.98 -9.40 -2.66
C VAL A 6 -4.95 -8.44 -2.08
N THR A 7 -5.23 -7.90 -0.90
CA THR A 7 -4.30 -7.04 -0.20
C THR A 7 -4.05 -7.59 1.19
N PHE A 8 -2.87 -7.32 1.72
CA PHE A 8 -2.45 -7.75 3.04
C PHE A 8 -2.13 -6.57 3.92
N THR A 9 -2.55 -6.63 5.19
CA THR A 9 -2.00 -5.75 6.19
C THR A 9 -0.72 -6.37 6.74
N LEU A 10 0.22 -5.55 7.17
CA LEU A 10 1.57 -6.02 7.51
C LEU A 10 1.83 -5.99 9.00
N LYS A 11 2.52 -7.00 9.47
CA LYS A 11 3.10 -7.04 10.81
C LYS A 11 4.40 -6.22 10.84
N ASP A 12 5.21 -6.37 9.79
CA ASP A 12 6.42 -5.60 9.55
C ASP A 12 6.66 -5.55 8.03
N SER A 13 7.76 -4.96 7.59
CA SER A 13 8.01 -4.77 6.16
C SER A 13 8.20 -6.08 5.37
N GLY A 14 8.42 -7.19 6.04
CA GLY A 14 8.64 -8.48 5.39
C GLY A 14 7.60 -9.54 5.67
N HIS A 15 6.62 -9.27 6.54
CA HIS A 15 5.63 -10.26 6.98
C HIS A 15 4.23 -9.68 7.02
N ILE A 16 3.25 -10.48 6.59
CA ILE A 16 1.85 -10.11 6.74
C ILE A 16 1.39 -10.33 8.19
N ALA A 17 0.16 -9.94 8.50
CA ALA A 17 -0.32 -9.87 9.89
C ALA A 17 -0.22 -11.18 10.67
N ASP A 18 -0.33 -12.33 10.00
CA ASP A 18 -0.25 -13.64 10.66
C ASP A 18 1.19 -14.15 10.80
N GLY A 19 2.19 -13.41 10.34
CA GLY A 19 3.59 -13.78 10.41
C GLY A 19 4.14 -14.47 9.17
N THR A 20 3.31 -14.79 8.18
CA THR A 20 3.76 -15.36 6.90
C THR A 20 4.60 -14.33 6.14
N SER A 21 5.64 -14.76 5.45
CA SER A 21 6.43 -13.84 4.64
C SER A 21 5.58 -13.28 3.51
N ILE A 22 5.80 -12.00 3.19
CA ILE A 22 5.03 -11.35 2.13
C ILE A 22 5.29 -11.98 0.76
N GLU A 23 6.51 -12.47 0.54
CA GLU A 23 6.87 -13.16 -0.70
C GLU A 23 6.06 -14.44 -0.87
N GLU A 24 5.95 -15.23 0.19
CA GLU A 24 5.16 -16.47 0.16
C GLU A 24 3.68 -16.18 -0.11
N ALA A 25 3.11 -15.23 0.60
CA ALA A 25 1.71 -14.84 0.43
C ALA A 25 1.45 -14.33 -0.99
N ALA A 26 2.32 -13.47 -1.50
CA ALA A 26 2.19 -12.91 -2.85
C ALA A 26 2.39 -13.96 -3.93
N GLU A 27 3.28 -14.92 -3.72
CA GLU A 27 3.50 -16.01 -4.67
C GLU A 27 2.26 -16.88 -4.82
N VAL A 28 1.63 -17.24 -3.71
CA VAL A 28 0.38 -18.03 -3.74
C VAL A 28 -0.71 -17.29 -4.49
N CYS A 29 -0.91 -16.01 -4.18
CA CYS A 29 -1.90 -15.18 -4.86
C CYS A 29 -1.55 -14.97 -6.34
N GLY A 30 -0.27 -14.79 -6.64
CA GLY A 30 0.19 -14.56 -7.99
C GLY A 30 -0.05 -15.73 -8.94
N LYS A 31 -0.09 -16.94 -8.41
CA LYS A 31 -0.36 -18.16 -9.19
C LYS A 31 -1.84 -18.43 -9.40
N HIS A 32 -2.70 -17.74 -8.65
CA HIS A 32 -4.14 -18.02 -8.72
C HIS A 32 -4.78 -17.26 -9.89
N PRO A 33 -5.48 -17.95 -10.81
CA PRO A 33 -6.00 -17.30 -12.03
C PRO A 33 -7.11 -16.28 -11.76
N LEU A 34 -7.79 -16.34 -10.63
CA LEU A 34 -8.86 -15.40 -10.27
C LEU A 34 -8.36 -14.19 -9.49
N VAL A 35 -7.08 -14.13 -9.15
CA VAL A 35 -6.49 -12.98 -8.51
C VAL A 35 -5.95 -12.04 -9.58
N ASP A 36 -6.49 -10.83 -9.64
CA ASP A 36 -6.19 -9.84 -10.67
C ASP A 36 -5.10 -8.85 -10.25
N ALA A 37 -5.01 -8.59 -8.94
CA ALA A 37 -4.02 -7.68 -8.38
C ALA A 37 -3.67 -8.08 -6.95
N VAL A 38 -2.45 -7.79 -6.55
CA VAL A 38 -1.93 -8.09 -5.20
C VAL A 38 -1.35 -6.82 -4.61
N GLY A 39 -1.49 -6.62 -3.32
CA GLY A 39 -0.92 -5.42 -2.70
C GLY A 39 -1.04 -5.39 -1.20
N VAL A 40 -0.98 -4.18 -0.65
CA VAL A 40 -1.00 -3.95 0.79
C VAL A 40 -1.99 -2.85 1.15
N ASN A 41 -2.55 -2.94 2.35
CA ASN A 41 -3.49 -1.96 2.87
C ASN A 41 -3.33 -1.77 4.38
N CYS A 42 -3.82 -0.64 4.87
CA CYS A 42 -3.78 -0.30 6.31
C CYS A 42 -2.38 -0.41 6.89
N VAL A 43 -1.39 0.07 6.15
CA VAL A 43 0.02 0.02 6.53
C VAL A 43 0.59 1.43 6.56
N LYS A 44 1.69 1.60 7.25
CA LYS A 44 2.43 2.86 7.23
C LYS A 44 2.99 3.10 5.83
N ARG A 45 2.92 4.35 5.36
CA ARG A 45 3.40 4.71 4.02
C ARG A 45 4.86 4.32 3.81
N GLU A 46 5.65 4.42 4.86
CA GLU A 46 7.09 4.12 4.82
C GLU A 46 7.38 2.64 4.58
N MET A 47 6.42 1.76 4.87
CA MET A 47 6.58 0.31 4.68
C MET A 47 6.20 -0.17 3.28
N VAL A 48 5.51 0.67 2.51
CA VAL A 48 4.94 0.25 1.22
C VAL A 48 6.02 -0.10 0.20
N ALA A 49 7.05 0.74 0.06
CA ALA A 49 8.07 0.52 -0.96
C ALA A 49 8.77 -0.83 -0.81
N ASP A 50 9.16 -1.19 0.40
CA ASP A 50 9.81 -2.46 0.67
C ASP A 50 8.87 -3.64 0.38
N ALA A 51 7.60 -3.50 0.77
CA ALA A 51 6.58 -4.50 0.49
C ALA A 51 6.37 -4.68 -1.02
N LEU A 52 6.28 -3.60 -1.78
CA LEU A 52 6.11 -3.67 -3.24
C LEU A 52 7.30 -4.34 -3.91
N GLN A 53 8.51 -4.05 -3.45
CA GLN A 53 9.71 -4.69 -3.98
C GLN A 53 9.66 -6.20 -3.77
N ARG A 54 9.27 -6.63 -2.59
CA ARG A 54 9.16 -8.05 -2.26
C ARG A 54 8.06 -8.75 -3.07
N ILE A 55 6.90 -8.11 -3.23
CA ILE A 55 5.81 -8.65 -4.03
C ILE A 55 6.24 -8.79 -5.50
N SER A 56 6.87 -7.76 -6.06
CA SER A 56 7.28 -7.78 -7.46
C SER A 56 8.37 -8.82 -7.75
N SER A 57 9.09 -9.28 -6.74
CA SER A 57 10.11 -10.31 -6.92
C SER A 57 9.50 -11.70 -7.18
N VAL A 58 8.23 -11.92 -6.86
CA VAL A 58 7.59 -13.23 -6.96
C VAL A 58 6.36 -13.27 -7.86
N THR A 59 5.87 -12.12 -8.32
CA THR A 59 4.73 -12.06 -9.24
C THR A 59 4.79 -10.84 -10.13
N ASP A 60 4.25 -10.95 -11.34
CA ASP A 60 4.13 -9.85 -12.30
C ASP A 60 2.75 -9.21 -12.28
N LYS A 61 1.87 -9.62 -11.38
CA LYS A 61 0.51 -9.06 -11.31
C LYS A 61 0.57 -7.58 -10.93
N PRO A 62 -0.42 -6.79 -11.40
CA PRO A 62 -0.53 -5.40 -10.97
C PRO A 62 -0.60 -5.28 -9.46
N MET A 63 -0.01 -4.22 -8.91
CA MET A 63 0.00 -4.00 -7.47
C MET A 63 -0.95 -2.89 -7.09
N ILE A 64 -1.62 -3.07 -5.95
CA ILE A 64 -2.57 -2.12 -5.39
C ILE A 64 -2.13 -1.73 -3.98
N VAL A 65 -2.24 -0.42 -3.66
CA VAL A 65 -1.79 0.12 -2.39
C VAL A 65 -2.84 1.08 -1.84
N TYR A 66 -3.30 0.87 -0.61
CA TYR A 66 -4.10 1.87 0.10
C TYR A 66 -3.68 1.94 1.57
N PRO A 67 -2.63 2.72 1.82
CA PRO A 67 -2.02 2.83 3.14
C PRO A 67 -2.79 3.80 4.04
N ASN A 68 -2.33 3.92 5.28
CA ASN A 68 -2.82 4.93 6.21
C ASN A 68 -2.28 6.30 5.83
N SER A 69 -2.89 7.36 6.39
CA SER A 69 -2.54 8.75 6.06
C SER A 69 -1.14 9.18 6.52
N GLY A 70 -0.54 8.41 7.41
CA GLY A 70 0.72 8.78 8.02
C GLY A 70 0.56 9.41 9.40
N GLU A 71 -0.68 9.62 9.85
CA GLU A 71 -0.94 10.06 11.23
C GLU A 71 -0.63 8.93 12.20
N THR A 72 -0.09 9.29 13.37
CA THR A 72 0.24 8.34 14.43
C THR A 72 -0.82 8.42 15.53
N TYR A 73 -1.31 7.28 15.97
CA TYR A 73 -2.27 7.20 17.07
C TYR A 73 -1.55 7.14 18.40
N ASP A 74 -1.95 8.03 19.33
CA ASP A 74 -1.44 8.05 20.70
C ASP A 74 -2.50 7.42 21.60
N PRO A 75 -2.29 6.20 22.12
CA PRO A 75 -3.28 5.53 22.97
C PRO A 75 -3.41 6.18 24.35
N THR A 76 -2.42 6.94 24.80
CA THR A 76 -2.46 7.64 26.08
C THR A 76 -3.47 8.78 26.07
N THR A 77 -3.43 9.60 25.01
CA THR A 77 -4.34 10.74 24.84
C THR A 77 -5.57 10.39 24.00
N LYS A 78 -5.56 9.21 23.37
CA LYS A 78 -6.60 8.74 22.43
C LYS A 78 -6.79 9.72 21.27
N THR A 79 -5.68 10.25 20.76
CA THR A 79 -5.67 11.21 19.66
C THR A 79 -4.75 10.75 18.54
N TRP A 80 -5.01 11.29 17.35
CA TRP A 80 -4.17 11.09 16.18
C TRP A 80 -3.31 12.33 15.97
N HIS A 81 -2.05 12.12 15.62
CA HIS A 81 -1.08 13.20 15.40
C HIS A 81 -0.60 13.19 13.96
N HIS A 82 -0.60 14.35 13.32
CA HIS A 82 0.00 14.52 12.01
C HIS A 82 1.53 14.44 12.10
N PRO A 83 2.19 13.90 11.06
CA PRO A 83 3.64 13.97 11.01
C PRO A 83 4.06 15.43 10.90
N VAL A 84 5.05 15.81 11.72
CA VAL A 84 5.56 17.19 11.75
C VAL A 84 6.41 17.49 10.51
N SER A 85 7.07 16.47 9.97
CA SER A 85 7.91 16.58 8.80
C SER A 85 7.99 15.23 8.11
N GLY A 86 8.46 15.22 6.86
CA GLY A 86 8.65 14.00 6.12
C GLY A 86 8.03 14.06 4.73
N PRO A 87 8.13 12.97 3.96
CA PRO A 87 7.60 12.92 2.60
C PRO A 87 6.08 13.05 2.58
N GLY A 88 5.57 13.78 1.60
CA GLY A 88 4.13 13.88 1.34
C GLY A 88 3.67 12.88 0.30
N TRP A 89 2.38 12.94 -0.06
CA TRP A 89 1.80 12.03 -1.05
C TRP A 89 2.55 12.06 -2.39
N ALA A 90 3.02 13.24 -2.82
CA ALA A 90 3.71 13.35 -4.11
C ALA A 90 4.94 12.45 -4.17
N ASP A 91 5.74 12.43 -3.11
CA ASP A 91 6.94 11.60 -3.05
C ASP A 91 6.59 10.11 -3.04
N PHE A 92 5.62 9.73 -2.23
CA PHE A 92 5.20 8.33 -2.12
C PHE A 92 4.57 7.81 -3.41
N VAL A 93 3.63 8.56 -3.99
CA VAL A 93 2.93 8.14 -5.20
C VAL A 93 3.89 7.96 -6.36
N SER A 94 4.81 8.90 -6.57
CA SER A 94 5.82 8.79 -7.63
C SER A 94 6.66 7.53 -7.46
N LYS A 95 7.10 7.27 -6.24
CA LYS A 95 7.94 6.10 -5.95
C LYS A 95 7.17 4.80 -6.18
N TRP A 96 5.96 4.71 -5.66
CA TRP A 96 5.16 3.48 -5.78
C TRP A 96 4.78 3.18 -7.22
N ARG A 97 4.45 4.21 -8.01
CA ARG A 97 4.15 4.04 -9.43
C ARG A 97 5.36 3.51 -10.19
N ALA A 98 6.53 4.06 -9.89
CA ALA A 98 7.77 3.59 -10.52
C ALA A 98 8.06 2.13 -10.18
N MET A 99 7.56 1.65 -9.03
CA MET A 99 7.73 0.26 -8.60
C MET A 99 6.66 -0.69 -9.14
N GLY A 100 5.64 -0.17 -9.84
CA GLY A 100 4.62 -1.00 -10.46
C GLY A 100 3.23 -0.93 -9.82
N ALA A 101 2.99 -0.02 -8.87
CA ALA A 101 1.66 0.18 -8.30
C ALA A 101 0.78 0.87 -9.34
N VAL A 102 -0.36 0.26 -9.64
CA VAL A 102 -1.28 0.76 -10.67
C VAL A 102 -2.59 1.27 -10.07
N CYS A 103 -2.89 0.91 -8.83
CA CYS A 103 -4.09 1.33 -8.14
C CYS A 103 -3.69 1.82 -6.75
N LEU A 104 -4.06 3.06 -6.43
CA LEU A 104 -3.69 3.72 -5.19
C LEU A 104 -4.92 4.31 -4.53
N GLY A 105 -5.01 4.17 -3.23
CA GLY A 105 -6.11 4.71 -2.44
C GLY A 105 -5.66 5.01 -1.04
N GLY A 106 -6.58 4.97 -0.08
CA GLY A 106 -6.30 5.25 1.31
C GLY A 106 -7.06 4.34 2.26
N CYS A 107 -6.58 4.25 3.47
CA CYS A 107 -7.20 3.49 4.54
C CYS A 107 -7.38 4.38 5.77
N CYS A 108 -6.86 3.99 6.93
CA CYS A 108 -7.11 4.72 8.17
C CYS A 108 -6.63 6.17 8.10
N ARG A 109 -7.47 7.08 8.54
CA ARG A 109 -7.22 8.52 8.63
C ARG A 109 -6.96 9.21 7.29
N THR A 110 -7.26 8.56 6.16
CA THR A 110 -7.27 9.24 4.88
C THR A 110 -8.63 9.90 4.67
N LEU A 111 -8.60 11.12 4.17
CA LEU A 111 -9.77 11.96 3.95
C LEU A 111 -10.05 12.09 2.45
N PRO A 112 -11.24 12.56 2.06
CA PRO A 112 -11.50 12.83 0.63
C PRO A 112 -10.45 13.74 -0.01
N SER A 113 -9.90 14.71 0.73
CA SER A 113 -8.85 15.58 0.24
C SER A 113 -7.56 14.82 -0.08
N ASP A 114 -7.23 13.78 0.69
CA ASP A 114 -6.08 12.92 0.39
C ASP A 114 -6.31 12.16 -0.92
N ILE A 115 -7.52 11.63 -1.11
CA ILE A 115 -7.85 10.89 -2.33
C ILE A 115 -7.81 11.80 -3.56
N VAL A 116 -8.28 13.03 -3.44
CA VAL A 116 -8.18 14.02 -4.54
C VAL A 116 -6.72 14.24 -4.90
N GLN A 117 -5.87 14.43 -3.91
CA GLN A 117 -4.44 14.64 -4.12
C GLN A 117 -3.78 13.44 -4.80
N ILE A 118 -4.09 12.23 -4.32
CA ILE A 118 -3.57 10.99 -4.93
C ILE A 118 -4.05 10.88 -6.38
N ALA A 119 -5.32 11.14 -6.64
CA ALA A 119 -5.89 11.07 -7.98
C ALA A 119 -5.22 12.04 -8.94
N GLU A 120 -4.97 13.27 -8.50
CA GLU A 120 -4.25 14.26 -9.31
C GLU A 120 -2.83 13.79 -9.64
N LEU A 121 -2.13 13.22 -8.66
CA LEU A 121 -0.79 12.69 -8.85
C LEU A 121 -0.78 11.49 -9.80
N MET A 122 -1.82 10.65 -9.75
CA MET A 122 -1.94 9.49 -10.63
C MET A 122 -2.22 9.89 -12.08
N LYS A 123 -2.87 11.03 -12.31
CA LYS A 123 -3.12 11.54 -13.65
C LYS A 123 -1.86 12.15 -14.27
N ALA A 124 -0.92 12.60 -13.46
CA ALA A 124 0.31 13.19 -13.96
C ALA A 124 1.12 12.13 -14.71
N ARG A 125 1.64 12.50 -15.87
CA ARG A 125 2.52 11.63 -16.65
C ARG A 125 3.97 11.98 -16.40
N HIS A 126 4.76 10.98 -16.33
CA HIS A 126 6.20 11.11 -16.12
C HIS A 126 6.98 10.67 -17.33
#